data_1ea873e020b167282495df2344d95840
#
_entry.id   1ea873e020b167282495df2344d95840
#
_cell.length_a   1.000
_cell.length_b   1.000
_cell.length_c   1.000
_cell.angle_alpha   90.00
_cell.angle_beta   90.00
_cell.angle_gamma   90.00
#
_symmetry.space_group_name_H-M   'P 1'
#
loop_
_entity.id
_entity.type
_entity.pdbx_description
1 polymer ?
#
loop_
_entity_poly.entity_id
_entity_poly.type
_entity_poly.pdbx_seq_one_letter_code
_entity_poly.pdbx_strand_id
1 'polypeptide(L)'
;MDASNCDVASTNWTHWHGIPWQDAHQVVGRLQARIAKAAKAGEWRNVNRLQRLLTRSISAKALAVKRVTENQGRKTPGIDRQTWSTPDDKWQAVGTLHHKGYKPKPMRRVYIPKANGDRRPLGIPTMRDRAMQALHLLALDPTAETTGDTHSYGFRRGRSTADAIEQVRNALGRKHSPKWVLEGDIKGCFDNISHEWLLAHVPMDKGVLRKWLKAGYFEGNALFPTESGTPQGGIISPVLANLALDGLQSKLAGLFRTVRDARAAKVNFVRYADDFIITSSSRELLEEKVKPLVQEFMRERGLELSEKKTLITHVDDGFDFLGWTARWQGGMLLTKPARKNVKNFLEKIRGTLRQMRTARQEDVIDKLNPVIRGWANYHRSQMATRTFAKTDHLIWQALWRWARRRHPNKGERWIKARYFRRIAGRDWRFADKDKALLTLTSFHKKRHVKIDGSRNPYSPEDEDYFDARLARKMESDLKGRRKLAWLWYWQEGLCPCCNQKITKETGWHIHHV
;
A
#
# COMPACT_ATOMS: atom_id res chain seq x y z
N MET A 1 40.45 11.34 13.71
CA MET A 1 39.57 11.39 14.88
C MET A 1 38.66 10.21 14.82
N ASP A 2 38.76 9.37 15.80
CA ASP A 2 38.37 7.97 15.87
C ASP A 2 36.92 7.65 15.54
N ALA A 3 36.75 6.78 14.55
CA ALA A 3 35.48 6.19 14.14
C ALA A 3 35.24 4.82 14.83
N SER A 4 35.78 4.63 16.02
CA SER A 4 35.85 3.31 16.68
C SER A 4 35.09 3.21 17.99
N ASN A 5 33.89 3.80 18.12
CA ASN A 5 32.97 3.39 19.20
C ASN A 5 31.53 3.73 18.83
N CYS A 6 30.93 2.97 17.89
CA CYS A 6 29.51 2.72 17.96
C CYS A 6 29.34 1.42 18.76
N ASP A 7 29.27 1.57 20.06
CA ASP A 7 28.86 0.52 20.98
C ASP A 7 27.59 -0.15 20.41
N VAL A 8 27.77 -1.36 19.90
CA VAL A 8 26.73 -2.36 19.93
C VAL A 8 26.54 -2.60 21.42
N ALA A 9 25.72 -1.80 22.08
CA ALA A 9 25.35 -2.00 23.47
C ALA A 9 25.05 -3.49 23.58
N SER A 10 25.83 -4.19 24.44
CA SER A 10 25.63 -5.59 24.73
C SER A 10 24.23 -5.72 25.32
N THR A 11 23.27 -6.01 24.44
CA THR A 11 21.87 -6.12 24.82
C THR A 11 21.73 -7.43 25.58
N ASN A 12 21.69 -7.37 26.90
CA ASN A 12 21.43 -8.50 27.81
C ASN A 12 19.95 -8.95 27.73
N TRP A 13 19.38 -9.00 26.52
CA TRP A 13 18.03 -9.49 26.35
C TRP A 13 18.04 -11.02 26.41
N THR A 14 17.24 -11.57 27.27
CA THR A 14 17.17 -13.02 27.53
C THR A 14 15.87 -13.65 27.04
N HIS A 15 14.83 -12.84 26.80
CA HIS A 15 13.51 -13.32 26.40
C HIS A 15 12.71 -12.24 25.66
N TRP A 16 11.64 -12.64 24.96
CA TRP A 16 10.85 -11.78 24.09
C TRP A 16 10.21 -10.56 24.78
N HIS A 17 9.69 -10.75 26.01
CA HIS A 17 9.06 -9.66 26.77
C HIS A 17 10.06 -8.69 27.40
N GLY A 18 11.33 -9.08 27.52
CA GLY A 18 12.41 -8.23 28.01
C GLY A 18 13.00 -7.31 26.94
N ILE A 19 12.50 -7.32 25.71
CA ILE A 19 13.02 -6.46 24.64
C ILE A 19 12.53 -5.03 24.85
N PRO A 20 13.42 -4.05 25.05
CA PRO A 20 13.07 -2.63 25.07
C PRO A 20 12.83 -2.15 23.62
N TRP A 21 11.59 -2.23 23.18
CA TRP A 21 11.22 -1.96 21.79
C TRP A 21 11.56 -0.53 21.34
N GLN A 22 11.53 0.43 22.25
CA GLN A 22 11.92 1.81 21.97
C GLN A 22 13.39 1.88 21.54
N ASP A 23 14.29 1.26 22.31
CA ASP A 23 15.72 1.25 22.01
C ASP A 23 15.99 0.50 20.69
N ALA A 24 15.28 -0.63 20.49
CA ALA A 24 15.38 -1.37 19.24
C ALA A 24 14.98 -0.51 18.03
N HIS A 25 13.91 0.28 18.13
CA HIS A 25 13.49 1.20 17.07
C HIS A 25 14.48 2.34 16.88
N GLN A 26 15.03 2.91 17.96
CA GLN A 26 16.02 3.99 17.87
C GLN A 26 17.33 3.52 17.21
N VAL A 27 17.86 2.35 17.61
CA VAL A 27 19.07 1.78 17.01
C VAL A 27 18.88 1.57 15.50
N VAL A 28 17.76 0.95 15.10
CA VAL A 28 17.46 0.71 13.69
C VAL A 28 17.22 2.03 12.95
N GLY A 29 16.49 2.97 13.52
CA GLY A 29 16.22 4.28 12.94
C GLY A 29 17.49 5.09 12.67
N ARG A 30 18.44 5.10 13.62
CA ARG A 30 19.76 5.76 13.44
C ARG A 30 20.54 5.15 12.27
N LEU A 31 20.54 3.81 12.14
CA LEU A 31 21.20 3.14 11.04
C LEU A 31 20.50 3.43 9.70
N GLN A 32 19.18 3.45 9.68
CA GLN A 32 18.38 3.79 8.50
C GLN A 32 18.63 5.22 8.02
N ALA A 33 18.71 6.20 8.94
CA ALA A 33 19.04 7.58 8.62
C ALA A 33 20.46 7.70 8.01
N ARG A 34 21.43 6.98 8.57
CA ARG A 34 22.81 6.94 8.02
C ARG A 34 22.84 6.28 6.64
N ILE A 35 22.07 5.22 6.39
CA ILE A 35 21.95 4.59 5.08
C ILE A 35 21.36 5.58 4.07
N ALA A 36 20.28 6.28 4.42
CA ALA A 36 19.66 7.28 3.55
C ALA A 36 20.62 8.43 3.23
N LYS A 37 21.36 8.93 4.22
CA LYS A 37 22.39 9.98 4.02
C LYS A 37 23.49 9.52 3.08
N ALA A 38 24.04 8.32 3.29
CA ALA A 38 25.08 7.75 2.44
C ALA A 38 24.56 7.49 1.00
N ALA A 39 23.32 7.02 0.86
CA ALA A 39 22.69 6.82 -0.46
C ALA A 39 22.48 8.16 -1.20
N LYS A 40 22.06 9.23 -0.51
CA LYS A 40 21.92 10.57 -1.05
C LYS A 40 23.26 11.15 -1.53
N ALA A 41 24.34 10.82 -0.83
CA ALA A 41 25.71 11.21 -1.20
C ALA A 41 26.36 10.31 -2.27
N GLY A 42 25.72 9.22 -2.71
CA GLY A 42 26.28 8.26 -3.66
C GLY A 42 27.39 7.37 -3.08
N GLU A 43 27.53 7.30 -1.76
CA GLU A 43 28.56 6.53 -1.05
C GLU A 43 28.21 5.03 -0.95
N TRP A 44 28.14 4.34 -2.07
CA TRP A 44 27.64 2.95 -2.14
C TRP A 44 28.41 1.93 -1.28
N ARG A 45 29.73 2.14 -1.10
CA ARG A 45 30.53 1.28 -0.19
C ARG A 45 30.07 1.45 1.26
N ASN A 46 29.78 2.68 1.67
CA ASN A 46 29.27 2.99 3.00
C ASN A 46 27.82 2.47 3.20
N VAL A 47 26.96 2.61 2.18
CA VAL A 47 25.62 2.02 2.17
C VAL A 47 25.70 0.51 2.45
N ASN A 48 26.52 -0.22 1.70
CA ASN A 48 26.69 -1.67 1.87
C ASN A 48 27.21 -2.04 3.27
N ARG A 49 28.17 -1.25 3.82
CA ARG A 49 28.68 -1.46 5.18
C ARG A 49 27.58 -1.28 6.24
N LEU A 50 26.80 -0.20 6.14
CA LEU A 50 25.72 0.12 7.05
C LEU A 50 24.59 -0.90 6.97
N GLN A 51 24.23 -1.36 5.77
CA GLN A 51 23.24 -2.43 5.58
C GLN A 51 23.68 -3.75 6.23
N ARG A 52 24.97 -4.11 6.11
CA ARG A 52 25.53 -5.28 6.80
C ARG A 52 25.48 -5.13 8.33
N LEU A 53 25.78 -3.94 8.84
CA LEU A 53 25.71 -3.65 10.28
C LEU A 53 24.25 -3.78 10.76
N LEU A 54 23.29 -3.20 10.06
CA LEU A 54 21.87 -3.27 10.40
C LEU A 54 21.37 -4.72 10.41
N THR A 55 21.66 -5.49 9.38
CA THR A 55 21.17 -6.88 9.26
C THR A 55 21.81 -7.84 10.27
N ARG A 56 22.92 -7.45 10.92
CA ARG A 56 23.54 -8.19 12.02
C ARG A 56 23.02 -7.77 13.39
N SER A 57 22.42 -6.57 13.52
CA SER A 57 21.91 -6.03 14.77
C SER A 57 20.78 -6.91 15.33
N ILE A 58 20.87 -7.22 16.62
CA ILE A 58 19.81 -7.97 17.33
C ILE A 58 18.49 -7.18 17.35
N SER A 59 18.57 -5.85 17.48
CA SER A 59 17.43 -4.95 17.40
C SER A 59 16.67 -5.07 16.08
N ALA A 60 17.39 -5.10 14.96
CA ALA A 60 16.77 -5.26 13.65
C ALA A 60 16.17 -6.66 13.44
N LYS A 61 16.83 -7.71 13.95
CA LYS A 61 16.30 -9.08 13.94
C LYS A 61 15.02 -9.20 14.76
N ALA A 62 14.99 -8.62 15.97
CA ALA A 62 13.79 -8.58 16.81
C ALA A 62 12.63 -7.86 16.13
N LEU A 63 12.87 -6.68 15.52
CA LEU A 63 11.85 -5.95 14.75
C LEU A 63 11.37 -6.72 13.53
N ALA A 64 12.24 -7.46 12.85
CA ALA A 64 11.86 -8.32 11.73
C ALA A 64 10.93 -9.46 12.17
N VAL A 65 11.23 -10.13 13.29
CA VAL A 65 10.37 -11.17 13.88
C VAL A 65 9.03 -10.55 14.33
N LYS A 66 9.04 -9.41 15.01
CA LYS A 66 7.83 -8.68 15.43
C LYS A 66 6.93 -8.41 14.22
N ARG A 67 7.48 -7.87 13.13
CA ARG A 67 6.73 -7.54 11.91
C ARG A 67 6.00 -8.75 11.33
N VAL A 68 6.60 -9.92 11.30
CA VAL A 68 5.99 -11.11 10.69
C VAL A 68 5.01 -11.83 11.61
N THR A 69 5.12 -11.63 12.92
CA THR A 69 4.25 -12.25 13.94
C THR A 69 3.06 -11.36 14.33
N GLU A 70 3.03 -10.09 13.93
CA GLU A 70 1.95 -9.16 14.25
C GLU A 70 1.07 -8.81 13.03
N ASN A 71 1.43 -9.24 11.83
CA ASN A 71 0.66 -8.96 10.61
C ASN A 71 -0.52 -9.94 10.43
N GLN A 72 -1.39 -9.64 9.46
CA GLN A 72 -2.55 -10.50 9.14
C GLN A 72 -2.15 -11.90 8.68
N GLY A 73 -0.96 -12.06 8.08
CA GLY A 73 -0.43 -13.34 7.61
C GLY A 73 0.21 -14.22 8.70
N ARG A 74 0.24 -13.77 9.96
CA ARG A 74 0.92 -14.48 11.07
C ARG A 74 0.48 -15.92 11.29
N LYS A 75 -0.77 -16.24 10.98
CA LYS A 75 -1.36 -17.59 11.11
C LYS A 75 -1.24 -18.43 9.84
N THR A 76 -0.65 -17.90 8.76
CA THR A 76 -0.53 -18.61 7.49
C THR A 76 0.87 -19.19 7.36
N PRO A 77 1.07 -20.52 7.51
CA PRO A 77 2.39 -21.13 7.42
C PRO A 77 2.88 -21.24 5.96
N GLY A 78 4.19 -21.33 5.80
CA GLY A 78 4.83 -21.71 4.55
C GLY A 78 4.70 -23.20 4.25
N ILE A 79 5.65 -23.74 3.49
CA ILE A 79 5.71 -25.19 3.16
C ILE A 79 6.05 -26.04 4.39
N ASP A 80 6.76 -25.48 5.37
CA ASP A 80 7.16 -26.16 6.61
C ASP A 80 6.04 -26.26 7.65
N ARG A 81 4.87 -25.68 7.38
CA ARG A 81 3.69 -25.63 8.26
C ARG A 81 3.97 -24.99 9.64
N GLN A 82 5.10 -24.28 9.80
CA GLN A 82 5.47 -23.62 11.06
C GLN A 82 4.91 -22.21 11.16
N THR A 83 4.49 -21.83 12.37
CA THR A 83 4.13 -20.45 12.76
C THR A 83 4.78 -20.16 14.12
N TRP A 84 5.02 -18.87 14.40
CA TRP A 84 5.62 -18.43 15.67
C TRP A 84 4.54 -17.76 16.51
N SER A 85 3.92 -18.50 17.39
CA SER A 85 2.77 -18.03 18.19
C SER A 85 3.16 -17.66 19.64
N THR A 86 4.10 -18.38 20.23
CA THR A 86 4.54 -18.15 21.61
C THR A 86 5.67 -17.11 21.69
N PRO A 87 5.87 -16.47 22.85
CA PRO A 87 7.03 -15.60 23.09
C PRO A 87 8.36 -16.31 22.87
N ASP A 88 8.45 -17.58 23.27
CA ASP A 88 9.67 -18.39 23.13
C ASP A 88 9.98 -18.70 21.67
N ASP A 89 8.97 -19.08 20.86
CA ASP A 89 9.15 -19.25 19.41
C ASP A 89 9.74 -17.98 18.78
N LYS A 90 9.21 -16.81 19.16
CA LYS A 90 9.66 -15.53 18.62
C LYS A 90 11.09 -15.22 19.04
N TRP A 91 11.42 -15.48 20.30
CA TRP A 91 12.78 -15.24 20.81
C TRP A 91 13.80 -16.16 20.13
N GLN A 92 13.53 -17.46 20.05
CA GLN A 92 14.37 -18.40 19.33
C GLN A 92 14.54 -18.01 17.85
N ALA A 93 13.47 -17.55 17.23
CA ALA A 93 13.51 -17.08 15.84
C ALA A 93 14.51 -15.94 15.62
N VAL A 94 14.65 -15.00 16.57
CA VAL A 94 15.65 -13.91 16.49
C VAL A 94 17.06 -14.48 16.33
N GLY A 95 17.41 -15.53 17.09
CA GLY A 95 18.70 -16.22 16.99
C GLY A 95 18.94 -16.91 15.65
N THR A 96 17.87 -17.34 14.96
CA THR A 96 18.00 -18.05 13.67
C THR A 96 18.24 -17.12 12.48
N LEU A 97 18.08 -15.80 12.65
CA LEU A 97 18.26 -14.82 11.57
C LEU A 97 19.73 -14.46 11.38
N HIS A 98 20.44 -15.31 10.67
CA HIS A 98 21.85 -15.08 10.32
C HIS A 98 22.12 -15.51 8.87
N HIS A 99 23.12 -14.90 8.23
CA HIS A 99 23.48 -15.13 6.82
C HIS A 99 24.23 -16.44 6.60
N LYS A 100 25.08 -16.83 7.57
CA LYS A 100 25.89 -18.06 7.48
C LYS A 100 24.96 -19.27 7.46
N GLY A 101 25.08 -20.13 6.46
CA GLY A 101 24.25 -21.32 6.31
C GLY A 101 22.80 -21.07 5.93
N TYR A 102 22.37 -19.81 5.70
CA TYR A 102 21.01 -19.53 5.30
C TYR A 102 20.70 -20.06 3.90
N LYS A 103 19.69 -20.91 3.82
CA LYS A 103 19.08 -21.40 2.58
C LYS A 103 17.56 -21.20 2.69
N PRO A 104 16.94 -20.38 1.81
CA PRO A 104 15.49 -20.23 1.79
C PRO A 104 14.84 -21.54 1.35
N LYS A 105 13.67 -21.84 1.91
CA LYS A 105 12.84 -22.95 1.44
C LYS A 105 11.99 -22.49 0.26
N PRO A 106 11.59 -23.41 -0.63
CA PRO A 106 10.63 -23.12 -1.68
C PRO A 106 9.32 -22.56 -1.11
N MET A 107 8.67 -21.69 -1.86
CA MET A 107 7.40 -21.11 -1.43
C MET A 107 6.23 -22.07 -1.63
N ARG A 108 5.23 -21.98 -0.77
CA ARG A 108 3.96 -22.68 -0.98
C ARG A 108 3.07 -21.86 -1.92
N ARG A 109 2.74 -22.40 -3.09
CA ARG A 109 1.86 -21.77 -4.07
C ARG A 109 0.40 -21.87 -3.63
N VAL A 110 -0.33 -20.77 -3.67
CA VAL A 110 -1.78 -20.70 -3.50
C VAL A 110 -2.37 -19.76 -4.54
N TYR A 111 -3.64 -19.95 -4.89
CA TYR A 111 -4.33 -19.13 -5.88
C TYR A 111 -5.43 -18.32 -5.24
N ILE A 112 -5.44 -17.01 -5.50
CA ILE A 112 -6.48 -16.09 -5.06
C ILE A 112 -7.33 -15.69 -6.27
N PRO A 113 -8.68 -15.80 -6.22
CA PRO A 113 -9.53 -15.40 -7.32
C PRO A 113 -9.45 -13.89 -7.56
N LYS A 114 -9.31 -13.51 -8.83
CA LYS A 114 -9.42 -12.13 -9.29
C LYS A 114 -10.90 -11.78 -9.58
N ALA A 115 -11.21 -10.48 -9.61
CA ALA A 115 -12.57 -10.00 -9.92
C ALA A 115 -13.07 -10.35 -11.33
N ASN A 116 -12.16 -10.67 -12.26
CA ASN A 116 -12.48 -11.08 -13.63
C ASN A 116 -12.60 -12.60 -13.81
N GLY A 117 -12.54 -13.39 -12.73
CA GLY A 117 -12.60 -14.85 -12.76
C GLY A 117 -11.23 -15.53 -12.87
N ASP A 118 -10.18 -14.83 -13.27
CA ASP A 118 -8.81 -15.37 -13.27
C ASP A 118 -8.32 -15.66 -11.85
N ARG A 119 -7.25 -16.43 -11.75
CA ARG A 119 -6.57 -16.71 -10.50
C ARG A 119 -5.23 -15.98 -10.44
N ARG A 120 -4.94 -15.36 -9.29
CA ARG A 120 -3.62 -14.78 -9.01
C ARG A 120 -2.77 -15.79 -8.23
N PRO A 121 -1.63 -16.23 -8.76
CA PRO A 121 -0.71 -17.07 -8.01
C PRO A 121 -0.06 -16.25 -6.89
N LEU A 122 0.00 -16.83 -5.70
CA LEU A 122 0.66 -16.24 -4.54
C LEU A 122 1.67 -17.24 -3.98
N GLY A 123 2.91 -16.82 -3.78
CA GLY A 123 3.95 -17.62 -3.14
C GLY A 123 4.03 -17.28 -1.64
N ILE A 124 3.81 -18.25 -0.78
CA ILE A 124 3.88 -18.06 0.67
C ILE A 124 5.22 -18.59 1.18
N PRO A 125 6.18 -17.72 1.57
CA PRO A 125 7.44 -18.13 2.15
C PRO A 125 7.25 -18.67 3.58
N THR A 126 8.23 -19.40 4.11
CA THR A 126 8.25 -19.82 5.52
C THR A 126 8.33 -18.59 6.44
N MET A 127 8.02 -18.77 7.73
CA MET A 127 8.12 -17.66 8.70
C MET A 127 9.56 -17.16 8.79
N ARG A 128 10.56 -18.06 8.75
CA ARG A 128 11.98 -17.69 8.74
C ARG A 128 12.34 -16.87 7.51
N ASP A 129 11.89 -17.27 6.33
CA ASP A 129 12.18 -16.55 5.09
C ASP A 129 11.52 -15.17 5.06
N ARG A 130 10.27 -15.07 5.57
CA ARG A 130 9.61 -13.77 5.74
C ARG A 130 10.37 -12.85 6.69
N ALA A 131 10.86 -13.38 7.82
CA ALA A 131 11.64 -12.59 8.78
C ALA A 131 13.00 -12.17 8.20
N MET A 132 13.67 -13.04 7.45
CA MET A 132 14.89 -12.67 6.72
C MET A 132 14.62 -11.59 5.66
N GLN A 133 13.53 -11.69 4.91
CA GLN A 133 13.12 -10.64 3.97
C GLN A 133 12.77 -9.34 4.70
N ALA A 134 12.07 -9.40 5.84
CA ALA A 134 11.76 -8.22 6.65
C ALA A 134 13.03 -7.55 7.21
N LEU A 135 14.01 -8.33 7.64
CA LEU A 135 15.30 -7.86 8.12
C LEU A 135 16.06 -7.09 7.03
N HIS A 136 16.17 -7.70 5.85
CA HIS A 136 16.83 -7.04 4.72
C HIS A 136 16.05 -5.84 4.18
N LEU A 137 14.71 -5.87 4.29
CA LEU A 137 13.88 -4.71 3.93
C LEU A 137 14.15 -3.51 4.83
N LEU A 138 14.38 -3.70 6.13
CA LEU A 138 14.77 -2.60 7.03
C LEU A 138 16.05 -1.90 6.55
N ALA A 139 16.96 -2.64 5.92
CA ALA A 139 18.22 -2.11 5.41
C ALA A 139 18.12 -1.55 3.97
N LEU A 140 17.24 -2.11 3.12
CA LEU A 140 17.11 -1.71 1.72
C LEU A 140 16.17 -0.52 1.52
N ASP A 141 15.09 -0.44 2.30
CA ASP A 141 14.03 0.56 2.15
C ASP A 141 14.53 2.02 2.21
N PRO A 142 15.48 2.40 3.12
CA PRO A 142 16.05 3.75 3.13
C PRO A 142 16.75 4.11 1.81
N THR A 143 17.43 3.16 1.18
CA THR A 143 18.08 3.37 -0.11
C THR A 143 17.05 3.51 -1.22
N ALA A 144 16.06 2.60 -1.28
CA ALA A 144 14.99 2.63 -2.27
C ALA A 144 14.16 3.92 -2.18
N GLU A 145 13.88 4.41 -0.96
CA GLU A 145 13.16 5.67 -0.78
C GLU A 145 13.99 6.89 -1.22
N THR A 146 15.32 6.86 -1.01
CA THR A 146 16.22 7.95 -1.40
C THR A 146 16.41 8.05 -2.92
N THR A 147 16.49 6.91 -3.61
CA THR A 147 16.74 6.85 -5.07
C THR A 147 15.46 6.77 -5.90
N GLY A 148 14.31 6.56 -5.27
CA GLY A 148 13.04 6.33 -5.94
C GLY A 148 12.47 7.57 -6.61
N ASP A 149 11.76 7.38 -7.71
CA ASP A 149 11.08 8.44 -8.46
C ASP A 149 10.14 9.26 -7.56
N THR A 150 10.21 10.58 -7.66
CA THR A 150 9.46 11.53 -6.81
C THR A 150 7.96 11.34 -6.90
N HIS A 151 7.44 11.00 -8.09
CA HIS A 151 6.01 10.80 -8.35
C HIS A 151 5.62 9.32 -8.39
N SER A 152 6.37 8.46 -7.71
CA SER A 152 6.05 7.07 -7.43
C SER A 152 5.46 6.93 -6.02
N TYR A 153 4.31 6.27 -5.88
CA TYR A 153 3.53 6.26 -4.64
C TYR A 153 3.23 4.86 -4.08
N GLY A 154 3.17 3.84 -4.93
CA GLY A 154 2.83 2.48 -4.50
C GLY A 154 3.92 1.83 -3.64
N PHE A 155 3.51 1.13 -2.57
CA PHE A 155 4.39 0.40 -1.65
C PHE A 155 5.46 1.24 -0.92
N ARG A 156 5.37 2.56 -0.98
CA ARG A 156 6.32 3.48 -0.34
C ARG A 156 5.75 4.05 0.97
N ARG A 157 6.62 4.24 1.95
CA ARG A 157 6.25 4.68 3.29
C ARG A 157 5.62 6.07 3.28
N GLY A 158 4.51 6.23 4.00
CA GLY A 158 3.78 7.50 4.13
C GLY A 158 3.02 7.96 2.88
N ARG A 159 3.08 7.20 1.77
CA ARG A 159 2.41 7.49 0.48
C ARG A 159 1.12 6.67 0.33
N SER A 160 0.20 7.16 -0.48
CA SER A 160 -1.12 6.55 -0.67
C SER A 160 -1.65 6.78 -2.09
N THR A 161 -2.71 6.05 -2.45
CA THR A 161 -3.45 6.27 -3.71
C THR A 161 -4.03 7.68 -3.81
N ALA A 162 -4.39 8.29 -2.67
CA ALA A 162 -4.88 9.68 -2.64
C ALA A 162 -3.78 10.67 -3.04
N ASP A 163 -2.49 10.41 -2.68
CA ASP A 163 -1.36 11.23 -3.11
C ASP A 163 -1.15 11.14 -4.63
N ALA A 164 -1.26 9.94 -5.20
CA ALA A 164 -1.15 9.74 -6.64
C ALA A 164 -2.26 10.49 -7.40
N ILE A 165 -3.51 10.40 -6.94
CA ILE A 165 -4.64 11.12 -7.58
C ILE A 165 -4.52 12.64 -7.42
N GLU A 166 -4.02 13.16 -6.29
CA GLU A 166 -3.74 14.60 -6.17
C GLU A 166 -2.61 15.01 -7.11
N GLN A 167 -1.61 14.16 -7.37
CA GLN A 167 -0.58 14.43 -8.38
C GLN A 167 -1.18 14.46 -9.80
N VAL A 168 -2.10 13.55 -10.13
CA VAL A 168 -2.84 13.60 -11.39
C VAL A 168 -3.60 14.93 -11.53
N ARG A 169 -4.26 15.39 -10.46
CA ARG A 169 -4.94 16.69 -10.44
C ARG A 169 -3.98 17.86 -10.61
N ASN A 170 -2.79 17.79 -10.01
CA ASN A 170 -1.77 18.82 -10.18
C ASN A 170 -1.27 18.89 -11.64
N ALA A 171 -1.11 17.73 -12.29
CA ALA A 171 -0.65 17.65 -13.67
C ALA A 171 -1.72 18.09 -14.68
N LEU A 172 -3.00 17.73 -14.45
CA LEU A 172 -4.07 17.89 -15.45
C LEU A 172 -5.14 18.95 -15.07
N GLY A 173 -5.10 19.52 -13.88
CA GLY A 173 -6.22 20.30 -13.32
C GLY A 173 -6.29 21.77 -13.73
N ARG A 174 -5.33 22.30 -14.51
CA ARG A 174 -5.28 23.70 -14.93
C ARG A 174 -5.72 23.85 -16.39
N LYS A 175 -6.20 25.04 -16.78
CA LYS A 175 -6.64 25.35 -18.17
C LYS A 175 -5.56 25.00 -19.22
N HIS A 176 -4.32 25.28 -18.91
CA HIS A 176 -3.16 25.04 -19.81
C HIS A 176 -2.44 23.72 -19.54
N SER A 177 -3.05 22.80 -18.78
CA SER A 177 -2.50 21.46 -18.57
C SER A 177 -2.48 20.64 -19.86
N PRO A 178 -1.64 19.59 -19.95
CA PRO A 178 -1.63 18.68 -21.08
C PRO A 178 -2.99 17.99 -21.24
N LYS A 179 -3.30 17.59 -22.47
CA LYS A 179 -4.61 17.01 -22.81
C LYS A 179 -4.54 15.53 -23.17
N TRP A 180 -3.35 15.00 -23.38
CA TRP A 180 -3.16 13.60 -23.73
C TRP A 180 -2.54 12.82 -22.59
N VAL A 181 -3.02 11.60 -22.39
CA VAL A 181 -2.59 10.71 -21.30
C VAL A 181 -2.33 9.33 -21.88
N LEU A 182 -1.14 8.81 -21.65
CA LEU A 182 -0.81 7.40 -21.84
C LEU A 182 -1.07 6.68 -20.52
N GLU A 183 -2.02 5.75 -20.52
CA GLU A 183 -2.29 4.80 -19.44
C GLU A 183 -1.41 3.59 -19.65
N GLY A 184 -0.49 3.27 -18.74
CA GLY A 184 0.42 2.15 -18.86
C GLY A 184 0.10 1.04 -17.88
N ASP A 185 -0.01 -0.20 -18.38
CA ASP A 185 -0.16 -1.43 -17.60
C ASP A 185 0.97 -2.39 -17.97
N ILE A 186 1.65 -2.94 -16.97
CA ILE A 186 2.78 -3.86 -17.16
C ILE A 186 2.26 -5.29 -17.09
N LYS A 187 2.58 -6.09 -18.13
CA LYS A 187 2.17 -7.49 -18.21
C LYS A 187 2.91 -8.33 -17.18
N GLY A 188 2.19 -8.81 -16.15
CA GLY A 188 2.77 -9.72 -15.14
C GLY A 188 4.01 -9.15 -14.44
N CYS A 189 3.99 -7.88 -14.03
CA CYS A 189 5.14 -7.15 -13.52
C CYS A 189 5.98 -7.97 -12.51
N PHE A 190 5.34 -8.50 -11.47
CA PHE A 190 6.05 -9.27 -10.43
C PHE A 190 6.61 -10.61 -10.94
N ASP A 191 6.03 -11.19 -11.97
CA ASP A 191 6.37 -12.52 -12.46
C ASP A 191 7.49 -12.49 -13.53
N ASN A 192 7.76 -11.31 -14.12
CA ASN A 192 8.63 -11.20 -15.30
C ASN A 192 9.92 -10.38 -15.07
N ILE A 193 10.11 -9.73 -13.90
CA ILE A 193 11.33 -8.93 -13.68
C ILE A 193 12.57 -9.81 -13.83
N SER A 194 13.54 -9.38 -14.67
CA SER A 194 14.80 -10.09 -14.90
C SER A 194 15.59 -10.29 -13.61
N HIS A 195 15.95 -11.52 -13.28
CA HIS A 195 16.84 -11.86 -12.17
C HIS A 195 18.23 -11.25 -12.35
N GLU A 196 18.75 -11.24 -13.57
CA GLU A 196 20.06 -10.66 -13.88
C GLU A 196 20.04 -9.16 -13.61
N TRP A 197 19.00 -8.46 -14.07
CA TRP A 197 18.84 -7.05 -13.81
C TRP A 197 18.79 -6.74 -12.31
N LEU A 198 17.98 -7.49 -11.55
CA LEU A 198 17.89 -7.34 -10.10
C LEU A 198 19.24 -7.57 -9.41
N LEU A 199 19.95 -8.62 -9.80
CA LEU A 199 21.27 -8.94 -9.25
C LEU A 199 22.32 -7.87 -9.59
N ALA A 200 22.24 -7.24 -10.74
CA ALA A 200 23.13 -6.15 -11.12
C ALA A 200 22.84 -4.84 -10.34
N HIS A 201 21.57 -4.43 -10.25
CA HIS A 201 21.19 -3.08 -9.87
C HIS A 201 20.69 -2.92 -8.43
N VAL A 202 20.08 -3.94 -7.79
CA VAL A 202 19.55 -3.79 -6.43
C VAL A 202 20.70 -3.69 -5.41
N PRO A 203 20.80 -2.60 -4.64
CA PRO A 203 21.92 -2.37 -3.71
C PRO A 203 21.73 -3.13 -2.38
N MET A 204 21.88 -4.45 -2.41
CA MET A 204 21.82 -5.33 -1.25
C MET A 204 22.78 -6.52 -1.41
N ASP A 205 22.89 -7.37 -0.38
CA ASP A 205 23.66 -8.61 -0.44
C ASP A 205 23.18 -9.50 -1.60
N LYS A 206 24.04 -9.63 -2.62
CA LYS A 206 23.73 -10.35 -3.86
C LYS A 206 23.59 -11.86 -3.64
N GLY A 207 24.29 -12.42 -2.63
CA GLY A 207 24.20 -13.83 -2.27
C GLY A 207 22.82 -14.16 -1.70
N VAL A 208 22.30 -13.32 -0.82
CA VAL A 208 20.94 -13.48 -0.25
C VAL A 208 19.88 -13.26 -1.32
N LEU A 209 20.01 -12.20 -2.12
CA LEU A 209 19.07 -11.92 -3.20
C LEU A 209 18.97 -13.10 -4.18
N ARG A 210 20.11 -13.61 -4.66
CA ARG A 210 20.16 -14.76 -5.58
C ARG A 210 19.46 -15.99 -5.01
N LYS A 211 19.65 -16.26 -3.72
CA LYS A 211 18.99 -17.38 -3.05
C LYS A 211 17.47 -17.23 -3.04
N TRP A 212 16.94 -16.03 -2.77
CA TRP A 212 15.49 -15.80 -2.81
C TRP A 212 14.91 -15.91 -4.21
N LEU A 213 15.58 -15.34 -5.20
CA LEU A 213 15.13 -15.39 -6.60
C LEU A 213 15.09 -16.83 -7.14
N LYS A 214 16.02 -17.68 -6.69
CA LYS A 214 16.13 -19.10 -7.10
C LYS A 214 15.45 -20.09 -6.14
N ALA A 215 14.69 -19.63 -5.13
CA ALA A 215 14.12 -20.52 -4.12
C ALA A 215 13.06 -21.49 -4.67
N GLY A 216 12.42 -21.16 -5.79
CA GLY A 216 11.35 -21.97 -6.38
C GLY A 216 10.05 -21.94 -5.58
N TYR A 217 9.07 -22.70 -6.03
CA TYR A 217 7.79 -22.87 -5.34
C TYR A 217 7.26 -24.29 -5.50
N PHE A 218 6.50 -24.72 -4.49
CA PHE A 218 5.73 -25.96 -4.54
C PHE A 218 4.30 -25.69 -4.96
N GLU A 219 3.83 -26.44 -5.95
CA GLU A 219 2.45 -26.49 -6.39
C GLU A 219 2.00 -27.97 -6.41
N GLY A 220 0.99 -28.29 -5.62
CA GLY A 220 0.69 -29.69 -5.32
C GLY A 220 1.86 -30.35 -4.62
N ASN A 221 2.41 -31.41 -5.22
CA ASN A 221 3.57 -32.16 -4.72
C ASN A 221 4.83 -31.95 -5.58
N ALA A 222 4.83 -31.02 -6.53
CA ALA A 222 5.95 -30.77 -7.43
C ALA A 222 6.67 -29.46 -7.10
N LEU A 223 7.99 -29.46 -7.21
CA LEU A 223 8.86 -28.30 -7.08
C LEU A 223 9.09 -27.67 -8.46
N PHE A 224 8.80 -26.39 -8.59
CA PHE A 224 9.03 -25.61 -9.80
C PHE A 224 10.14 -24.58 -9.56
N PRO A 225 11.10 -24.44 -10.46
CA PRO A 225 12.10 -23.38 -10.40
C PRO A 225 11.47 -22.02 -10.69
N THR A 226 12.15 -20.95 -10.28
CA THR A 226 11.83 -19.57 -10.67
C THR A 226 12.97 -19.05 -11.55
N GLU A 227 12.66 -18.72 -12.81
CA GLU A 227 13.63 -18.21 -13.79
C GLU A 227 13.57 -16.68 -13.91
N SER A 228 12.44 -16.10 -13.62
CA SER A 228 12.20 -14.66 -13.63
C SER A 228 11.27 -14.25 -12.48
N GLY A 229 11.14 -12.95 -12.27
CA GLY A 229 10.20 -12.36 -11.35
C GLY A 229 10.63 -12.37 -9.89
N THR A 230 9.79 -11.73 -9.10
CA THR A 230 9.89 -11.74 -7.64
C THR A 230 8.63 -12.40 -7.07
N PRO A 231 8.75 -13.21 -6.01
CA PRO A 231 7.60 -13.94 -5.49
C PRO A 231 6.45 -13.02 -5.08
N GLN A 232 5.29 -13.14 -5.73
CA GLN A 232 4.08 -12.46 -5.26
C GLN A 232 3.72 -13.00 -3.87
N GLY A 233 3.85 -12.14 -2.84
CA GLY A 233 3.64 -12.50 -1.43
C GLY A 233 4.90 -12.46 -0.56
N GLY A 234 6.08 -12.28 -1.16
CA GLY A 234 7.31 -11.97 -0.42
C GLY A 234 7.25 -10.55 0.17
N ILE A 235 7.75 -10.38 1.39
CA ILE A 235 7.75 -9.08 2.09
C ILE A 235 8.62 -8.04 1.37
N ILE A 236 9.70 -8.48 0.74
CA ILE A 236 10.66 -7.60 0.05
C ILE A 236 10.26 -7.33 -1.41
N SER A 237 9.41 -8.17 -2.01
CA SER A 237 9.08 -8.09 -3.43
C SER A 237 8.53 -6.74 -3.90
N PRO A 238 7.67 -6.03 -3.11
CA PRO A 238 7.20 -4.70 -3.50
C PRO A 238 8.32 -3.68 -3.67
N VAL A 239 9.36 -3.71 -2.83
CA VAL A 239 10.51 -2.79 -2.93
C VAL A 239 11.40 -3.17 -4.10
N LEU A 240 11.61 -4.48 -4.36
CA LEU A 240 12.35 -4.94 -5.54
C LEU A 240 11.65 -4.50 -6.84
N ALA A 241 10.32 -4.60 -6.90
CA ALA A 241 9.55 -4.13 -8.04
C ALA A 241 9.65 -2.60 -8.20
N ASN A 242 9.58 -1.84 -7.11
CA ASN A 242 9.79 -0.39 -7.17
C ASN A 242 11.18 -0.03 -7.70
N LEU A 243 12.24 -0.66 -7.18
CA LEU A 243 13.61 -0.43 -7.66
C LEU A 243 13.77 -0.77 -9.15
N ALA A 244 13.09 -1.81 -9.64
CA ALA A 244 13.09 -2.13 -11.06
C ALA A 244 12.38 -1.08 -11.92
N LEU A 245 11.36 -0.41 -11.38
CA LEU A 245 10.56 0.58 -12.11
C LEU A 245 11.00 2.03 -11.87
N ASP A 246 11.86 2.28 -10.88
CA ASP A 246 12.41 3.60 -10.60
C ASP A 246 13.46 4.02 -11.65
N GLY A 247 13.58 5.33 -11.87
CA GLY A 247 14.42 5.93 -12.90
C GLY A 247 13.68 6.24 -14.20
N LEU A 248 12.44 5.78 -14.38
CA LEU A 248 11.65 6.10 -15.56
C LEU A 248 11.32 7.60 -15.62
N GLN A 249 11.05 8.24 -14.48
CA GLN A 249 10.82 9.69 -14.42
C GLN A 249 12.02 10.48 -14.93
N SER A 250 13.24 10.09 -14.56
CA SER A 250 14.48 10.72 -15.01
C SER A 250 14.74 10.47 -16.49
N LYS A 251 14.50 9.25 -17.01
CA LYS A 251 14.60 8.94 -18.45
C LYS A 251 13.63 9.78 -19.28
N LEU A 252 12.39 9.95 -18.82
CA LEU A 252 11.40 10.83 -19.48
C LEU A 252 11.81 12.29 -19.47
N ALA A 253 12.40 12.80 -18.38
CA ALA A 253 12.94 14.16 -18.33
C ALA A 253 14.10 14.36 -19.31
N GLY A 254 14.94 13.34 -19.51
CA GLY A 254 16.05 13.33 -20.44
C GLY A 254 15.69 13.33 -21.92
N LEU A 255 14.39 13.16 -22.30
CA LEU A 255 13.93 13.29 -23.68
C LEU A 255 14.11 14.70 -24.25
N PHE A 256 14.23 15.70 -23.38
CA PHE A 256 14.21 17.11 -23.79
C PHE A 256 15.57 17.74 -23.50
N ARG A 257 16.17 18.32 -24.56
CA ARG A 257 17.49 18.97 -24.46
C ARG A 257 17.42 20.31 -23.70
N THR A 258 16.28 21.02 -23.81
CA THR A 258 16.12 22.32 -23.18
C THR A 258 14.95 22.34 -22.20
N VAL A 259 15.01 23.23 -21.21
CA VAL A 259 13.91 23.48 -20.27
C VAL A 259 12.65 24.00 -21.01
N ARG A 260 12.85 24.74 -22.10
CA ARG A 260 11.76 25.26 -22.96
C ARG A 260 10.99 24.11 -23.60
N ASP A 261 11.69 23.14 -24.20
CA ASP A 261 11.06 21.97 -24.84
C ASP A 261 10.33 21.10 -23.82
N ALA A 262 10.93 20.86 -22.65
CA ALA A 262 10.31 20.11 -21.56
C ALA A 262 9.01 20.78 -21.08
N ARG A 263 9.01 22.13 -20.95
CA ARG A 263 7.82 22.91 -20.58
C ARG A 263 6.75 22.87 -21.67
N ALA A 264 7.12 22.92 -22.96
CA ALA A 264 6.19 22.82 -24.08
C ALA A 264 5.56 21.42 -24.18
N ALA A 265 6.37 20.40 -24.01
CA ALA A 265 5.95 18.98 -24.05
C ALA A 265 5.00 18.59 -22.92
N LYS A 266 5.11 19.23 -21.76
CA LYS A 266 4.28 18.97 -20.54
C LYS A 266 4.20 17.50 -20.18
N VAL A 267 5.32 16.78 -20.31
CA VAL A 267 5.40 15.38 -19.92
C VAL A 267 5.48 15.29 -18.40
N ASN A 268 4.47 14.69 -17.79
CA ASN A 268 4.44 14.40 -16.36
C ASN A 268 4.25 12.90 -16.17
N PHE A 269 4.87 12.35 -15.13
CA PHE A 269 4.80 10.94 -14.77
C PHE A 269 4.14 10.78 -13.41
N VAL A 270 3.23 9.82 -13.27
CA VAL A 270 2.60 9.44 -11.99
C VAL A 270 2.50 7.92 -11.95
N ARG A 271 3.11 7.29 -10.96
CA ARG A 271 3.12 5.84 -10.81
C ARG A 271 2.60 5.37 -9.44
N TYR A 272 1.86 4.30 -9.44
CA TYR A 272 1.47 3.58 -8.24
C TYR A 272 1.71 2.07 -8.44
N ALA A 273 2.83 1.56 -7.95
CA ALA A 273 3.30 0.20 -8.22
C ALA A 273 3.50 -0.03 -9.74
N ASP A 274 2.77 -0.97 -10.31
CA ASP A 274 2.76 -1.33 -11.73
C ASP A 274 1.80 -0.47 -12.59
N ASP A 275 0.86 0.23 -11.99
CA ASP A 275 -0.03 1.17 -12.68
C ASP A 275 0.64 2.55 -12.82
N PHE A 276 0.69 3.11 -14.02
CA PHE A 276 1.23 4.46 -14.23
C PHE A 276 0.51 5.22 -15.34
N ILE A 277 0.62 6.53 -15.29
CA ILE A 277 0.20 7.42 -16.36
C ILE A 277 1.33 8.39 -16.73
N ILE A 278 1.39 8.74 -18.02
CA ILE A 278 2.27 9.78 -18.54
C ILE A 278 1.41 10.76 -19.33
N THR A 279 1.54 12.06 -19.01
CA THR A 279 0.80 13.11 -19.71
C THR A 279 1.66 13.76 -20.79
N SER A 280 1.04 14.35 -21.81
CA SER A 280 1.74 15.17 -22.82
C SER A 280 0.83 16.22 -23.45
N SER A 281 1.46 17.24 -24.04
CA SER A 281 0.80 18.28 -24.84
C SER A 281 0.20 17.73 -26.15
N SER A 282 0.79 16.69 -26.76
CA SER A 282 0.31 16.09 -28.00
C SER A 282 0.29 14.55 -27.94
N ARG A 283 -0.55 13.97 -28.80
CA ARG A 283 -0.70 12.51 -28.96
C ARG A 283 0.53 11.91 -29.62
N GLU A 284 1.01 12.57 -30.67
CA GLU A 284 2.17 12.14 -31.47
C GLU A 284 3.41 11.99 -30.59
N LEU A 285 3.64 12.94 -29.65
CA LEU A 285 4.75 12.86 -28.72
C LEU A 285 4.67 11.61 -27.82
N LEU A 286 3.45 11.23 -27.40
CA LEU A 286 3.25 10.00 -26.63
C LEU A 286 3.47 8.75 -27.49
N GLU A 287 3.02 8.73 -28.74
CA GLU A 287 3.13 7.57 -29.63
C GLU A 287 4.56 7.37 -30.13
N GLU A 288 5.22 8.44 -30.61
CA GLU A 288 6.47 8.34 -31.35
C GLU A 288 7.72 8.40 -30.44
N LYS A 289 7.66 9.07 -29.27
CA LYS A 289 8.82 9.25 -28.40
C LYS A 289 8.65 8.62 -27.04
N VAL A 290 7.54 8.90 -26.34
CA VAL A 290 7.35 8.47 -24.95
C VAL A 290 7.11 6.96 -24.87
N LYS A 291 6.18 6.42 -25.65
CA LYS A 291 5.84 4.98 -25.64
C LYS A 291 7.04 4.11 -26.02
N PRO A 292 7.80 4.39 -27.08
CA PRO A 292 9.00 3.61 -27.40
C PRO A 292 10.07 3.66 -26.30
N LEU A 293 10.31 4.83 -25.70
CA LEU A 293 11.24 4.96 -24.57
C LEU A 293 10.80 4.09 -23.38
N VAL A 294 9.51 4.11 -23.05
CA VAL A 294 8.97 3.28 -21.96
C VAL A 294 9.11 1.79 -22.31
N GLN A 295 8.84 1.39 -23.54
CA GLN A 295 9.00 -0.01 -23.99
C GLN A 295 10.46 -0.46 -23.88
N GLU A 296 11.42 0.36 -24.28
CA GLU A 296 12.84 0.07 -24.14
C GLU A 296 13.26 -0.05 -22.66
N PHE A 297 12.84 0.93 -21.83
CA PHE A 297 13.07 0.90 -20.38
C PHE A 297 12.54 -0.37 -19.73
N MET A 298 11.35 -0.85 -20.13
CA MET A 298 10.77 -2.08 -19.62
C MET A 298 11.53 -3.32 -20.12
N ARG A 299 11.93 -3.35 -21.38
CA ARG A 299 12.67 -4.47 -21.99
C ARG A 299 14.01 -4.70 -21.31
N GLU A 300 14.76 -3.65 -20.96
CA GLU A 300 16.00 -3.74 -20.19
C GLU A 300 15.82 -4.52 -18.88
N ARG A 301 14.62 -4.57 -18.35
CA ARG A 301 14.23 -5.17 -17.06
C ARG A 301 13.48 -6.50 -17.20
N GLY A 302 13.38 -7.02 -18.43
CA GLY A 302 12.60 -8.22 -18.72
C GLY A 302 11.08 -8.01 -18.68
N LEU A 303 10.62 -6.74 -18.75
CA LEU A 303 9.22 -6.38 -18.65
C LEU A 303 8.64 -5.96 -20.01
N GLU A 304 7.33 -6.10 -20.15
CA GLU A 304 6.58 -5.70 -21.34
C GLU A 304 5.34 -4.89 -20.96
N LEU A 305 4.98 -3.91 -21.78
CA LEU A 305 3.69 -3.24 -21.68
C LEU A 305 2.58 -4.16 -22.18
N SER A 306 1.42 -4.10 -21.54
CA SER A 306 0.22 -4.77 -22.02
C SER A 306 -0.40 -3.98 -23.16
N GLU A 307 -0.26 -4.43 -24.40
CA GLU A 307 -0.82 -3.73 -25.58
C GLU A 307 -2.33 -3.46 -25.46
N LYS A 308 -3.08 -4.43 -24.91
CA LYS A 308 -4.54 -4.32 -24.74
C LYS A 308 -4.97 -3.28 -23.72
N LYS A 309 -4.09 -2.92 -22.77
CA LYS A 309 -4.40 -2.03 -21.65
C LYS A 309 -3.58 -0.74 -21.66
N THR A 310 -2.57 -0.64 -22.53
CA THR A 310 -1.79 0.58 -22.71
C THR A 310 -2.48 1.44 -23.76
N LEU A 311 -3.17 2.47 -23.29
CA LEU A 311 -4.03 3.33 -24.13
C LEU A 311 -3.52 4.77 -24.09
N ILE A 312 -3.71 5.49 -25.20
CA ILE A 312 -3.52 6.93 -25.26
C ILE A 312 -4.89 7.58 -25.40
N THR A 313 -5.28 8.31 -24.36
CA THR A 313 -6.64 8.86 -24.22
C THR A 313 -6.59 10.37 -24.10
N HIS A 314 -7.55 11.08 -24.72
CA HIS A 314 -7.74 12.50 -24.48
C HIS A 314 -8.47 12.72 -23.15
N VAL A 315 -8.08 13.75 -22.39
CA VAL A 315 -8.66 13.99 -21.04
C VAL A 315 -10.15 14.32 -21.09
N ASP A 316 -10.68 14.79 -22.24
CA ASP A 316 -12.11 15.06 -22.42
C ASP A 316 -12.93 13.77 -22.57
N ASP A 317 -12.32 12.69 -23.07
CA ASP A 317 -12.93 11.35 -23.10
C ASP A 317 -12.94 10.73 -21.71
N GLY A 318 -11.89 11.02 -20.92
CA GLY A 318 -11.68 10.54 -19.57
C GLY A 318 -11.00 9.18 -19.51
N PHE A 319 -10.24 8.96 -18.45
CA PHE A 319 -9.48 7.73 -18.19
C PHE A 319 -9.67 7.25 -16.76
N ASP A 320 -9.44 5.96 -16.54
CA ASP A 320 -9.55 5.33 -15.22
C ASP A 320 -8.16 5.10 -14.62
N PHE A 321 -7.92 5.63 -13.42
CA PHE A 321 -6.68 5.41 -12.67
C PHE A 321 -6.97 5.15 -11.20
N LEU A 322 -6.43 4.05 -10.66
CA LEU A 322 -6.56 3.65 -9.25
C LEU A 322 -8.02 3.66 -8.73
N GLY A 323 -8.98 3.26 -9.57
CA GLY A 323 -10.40 3.21 -9.18
C GLY A 323 -11.15 4.54 -9.24
N TRP A 324 -10.54 5.59 -9.79
CA TRP A 324 -11.18 6.85 -10.14
C TRP A 324 -11.18 7.06 -11.64
N THR A 325 -12.25 7.65 -12.15
CA THR A 325 -12.29 8.23 -13.51
C THR A 325 -11.91 9.69 -13.41
N ALA A 326 -10.88 10.11 -14.14
CA ALA A 326 -10.49 11.50 -14.34
C ALA A 326 -10.97 11.96 -15.70
N ARG A 327 -11.72 13.06 -15.79
CA ARG A 327 -12.26 13.61 -17.04
C ARG A 327 -12.32 15.14 -16.97
N TRP A 328 -11.92 15.79 -18.06
CA TRP A 328 -12.08 17.23 -18.19
C TRP A 328 -13.51 17.56 -18.66
N GLN A 329 -14.22 18.38 -17.90
CA GLN A 329 -15.59 18.76 -18.22
C GLN A 329 -15.92 20.10 -17.56
N GLY A 330 -16.59 21.02 -18.30
CA GLY A 330 -17.01 22.31 -17.76
C GLY A 330 -15.87 23.17 -17.22
N GLY A 331 -14.70 23.15 -17.88
CA GLY A 331 -13.55 23.97 -17.51
C GLY A 331 -12.73 23.45 -16.33
N MET A 332 -13.00 22.23 -15.83
CA MET A 332 -12.28 21.62 -14.70
C MET A 332 -12.06 20.13 -14.85
N LEU A 333 -11.03 19.60 -14.20
CA LEU A 333 -10.80 18.16 -14.09
C LEU A 333 -11.70 17.57 -13.02
N LEU A 334 -12.65 16.74 -13.42
CA LEU A 334 -13.52 15.98 -12.54
C LEU A 334 -12.88 14.63 -12.22
N THR A 335 -12.66 14.34 -10.94
CA THR A 335 -12.22 13.03 -10.47
C THR A 335 -13.33 12.41 -9.60
N LYS A 336 -13.90 11.29 -10.06
CA LYS A 336 -15.02 10.59 -9.40
C LYS A 336 -14.75 9.09 -9.35
N PRO A 337 -15.43 8.32 -8.45
CA PRO A 337 -15.32 6.86 -8.43
C PRO A 337 -15.62 6.26 -9.80
N ALA A 338 -14.72 5.41 -10.31
CA ALA A 338 -14.88 4.75 -11.60
C ALA A 338 -16.12 3.83 -11.62
N ARG A 339 -16.80 3.77 -12.75
CA ARG A 339 -18.03 2.94 -12.91
C ARG A 339 -17.78 1.47 -12.55
N LYS A 340 -16.65 0.91 -12.97
CA LYS A 340 -16.24 -0.46 -12.65
C LYS A 340 -16.07 -0.66 -11.15
N ASN A 341 -15.48 0.32 -10.44
CA ASN A 341 -15.28 0.26 -9.00
C ASN A 341 -16.61 0.30 -8.23
N VAL A 342 -17.55 1.18 -8.64
CA VAL A 342 -18.92 1.22 -8.09
C VAL A 342 -19.66 -0.09 -8.31
N LYS A 343 -19.57 -0.68 -9.53
CA LYS A 343 -20.18 -1.97 -9.84
C LYS A 343 -19.65 -3.08 -8.93
N ASN A 344 -18.34 -3.21 -8.81
CA ASN A 344 -17.69 -4.21 -7.96
C ASN A 344 -18.07 -4.05 -6.48
N PHE A 345 -18.15 -2.81 -5.99
CA PHE A 345 -18.60 -2.52 -4.63
C PHE A 345 -20.04 -2.97 -4.39
N LEU A 346 -20.97 -2.66 -5.30
CA LEU A 346 -22.37 -3.09 -5.22
C LEU A 346 -22.50 -4.62 -5.33
N GLU A 347 -21.71 -5.26 -6.16
CA GLU A 347 -21.68 -6.72 -6.27
C GLU A 347 -21.22 -7.39 -4.96
N LYS A 348 -20.21 -6.81 -4.30
CA LYS A 348 -19.76 -7.24 -2.97
C LYS A 348 -20.88 -7.12 -1.93
N ILE A 349 -21.58 -5.99 -1.90
CA ILE A 349 -22.75 -5.79 -1.01
C ILE A 349 -23.83 -6.84 -1.29
N ARG A 350 -24.22 -7.02 -2.55
CA ARG A 350 -25.24 -7.99 -2.96
C ARG A 350 -24.81 -9.43 -2.67
N GLY A 351 -23.54 -9.75 -2.89
CA GLY A 351 -22.97 -11.06 -2.56
C GLY A 351 -23.05 -11.37 -1.06
N THR A 352 -22.66 -10.39 -0.23
CA THR A 352 -22.80 -10.52 1.24
C THR A 352 -24.26 -10.75 1.65
N LEU A 353 -25.21 -9.99 1.10
CA LEU A 353 -26.63 -10.16 1.39
C LEU A 353 -27.17 -11.54 0.94
N ARG A 354 -26.67 -12.09 -0.18
CA ARG A 354 -27.01 -13.46 -0.61
C ARG A 354 -26.50 -14.53 0.35
N GLN A 355 -25.28 -14.36 0.87
CA GLN A 355 -24.71 -15.30 1.85
C GLN A 355 -25.40 -15.20 3.21
N MET A 356 -25.92 -14.03 3.56
CA MET A 356 -26.55 -13.74 4.85
C MET A 356 -28.10 -13.72 4.78
N ARG A 357 -28.69 -14.63 4.01
CA ARG A 357 -30.17 -14.66 3.81
C ARG A 357 -30.94 -14.87 5.10
N THR A 358 -30.43 -15.70 6.00
CA THR A 358 -31.07 -16.09 7.27
C THR A 358 -30.50 -15.35 8.49
N ALA A 359 -29.42 -14.56 8.31
CA ALA A 359 -28.74 -13.85 9.39
C ALA A 359 -29.63 -12.79 10.04
N ARG A 360 -29.38 -12.46 11.31
CA ARG A 360 -30.07 -11.35 11.99
C ARG A 360 -29.68 -10.01 11.35
N GLN A 361 -30.55 -9.02 11.52
CA GLN A 361 -30.33 -7.67 10.95
C GLN A 361 -29.04 -7.05 11.46
N GLU A 362 -28.74 -7.17 12.74
CA GLU A 362 -27.52 -6.65 13.36
C GLU A 362 -26.25 -7.26 12.77
N ASP A 363 -26.24 -8.58 12.49
CA ASP A 363 -25.10 -9.28 11.88
C ASP A 363 -24.83 -8.76 10.45
N VAL A 364 -25.90 -8.48 9.70
CA VAL A 364 -25.79 -7.85 8.37
C VAL A 364 -25.19 -6.45 8.47
N ILE A 365 -25.63 -5.64 9.45
CA ILE A 365 -25.09 -4.29 9.69
C ILE A 365 -23.61 -4.36 10.07
N ASP A 366 -23.25 -5.25 10.99
CA ASP A 366 -21.86 -5.41 11.43
C ASP A 366 -20.94 -5.85 10.28
N LYS A 367 -21.44 -6.71 9.39
CA LYS A 367 -20.67 -7.17 8.21
C LYS A 367 -20.53 -6.11 7.13
N LEU A 368 -21.56 -5.29 6.89
CA LEU A 368 -21.56 -4.29 5.82
C LEU A 368 -20.91 -2.98 6.22
N ASN A 369 -21.02 -2.55 7.48
CA ASN A 369 -20.46 -1.26 7.94
C ASN A 369 -18.96 -1.10 7.68
N PRO A 370 -18.09 -2.09 7.93
CA PRO A 370 -16.67 -1.98 7.59
C PRO A 370 -16.43 -1.82 6.08
N VAL A 371 -17.20 -2.51 5.24
CA VAL A 371 -17.11 -2.46 3.78
C VAL A 371 -17.53 -1.08 3.26
N ILE A 372 -18.66 -0.53 3.75
CA ILE A 372 -19.17 0.81 3.40
C ILE A 372 -18.16 1.87 3.84
N ARG A 373 -17.69 1.81 5.09
CA ARG A 373 -16.72 2.74 5.66
C ARG A 373 -15.40 2.74 4.87
N GLY A 374 -14.88 1.56 4.54
CA GLY A 374 -13.64 1.43 3.77
C GLY A 374 -13.75 2.07 2.40
N TRP A 375 -14.84 1.77 1.66
CA TRP A 375 -15.07 2.33 0.32
C TRP A 375 -15.32 3.84 0.34
N ALA A 376 -16.12 4.32 1.30
CA ALA A 376 -16.36 5.75 1.48
C ALA A 376 -15.07 6.52 1.80
N ASN A 377 -14.25 6.02 2.74
CA ASN A 377 -12.98 6.64 3.11
C ASN A 377 -11.99 6.69 1.95
N TYR A 378 -11.99 5.67 1.08
CA TYR A 378 -11.15 5.64 -0.11
C TYR A 378 -11.53 6.75 -1.10
N HIS A 379 -12.82 6.97 -1.32
CA HIS A 379 -13.31 7.86 -2.37
C HIS A 379 -13.63 9.29 -1.92
N ARG A 380 -13.84 9.56 -0.63
CA ARG A 380 -14.29 10.88 -0.14
C ARG A 380 -13.30 12.03 -0.32
N SER A 381 -12.05 11.74 -0.69
CA SER A 381 -11.05 12.77 -0.99
C SER A 381 -11.35 13.52 -2.30
N GLN A 382 -12.14 12.93 -3.18
CA GLN A 382 -12.47 13.42 -4.51
C GLN A 382 -13.96 13.75 -4.66
N MET A 383 -14.44 13.98 -5.89
CA MET A 383 -15.83 14.35 -6.18
C MET A 383 -16.76 13.12 -6.15
N ALA A 384 -17.04 12.61 -4.96
CA ALA A 384 -17.83 11.39 -4.77
C ALA A 384 -19.29 11.62 -4.38
N THR A 385 -19.71 12.82 -3.99
CA THR A 385 -21.03 13.10 -3.36
C THR A 385 -22.21 12.59 -4.18
N ARG A 386 -22.26 12.90 -5.48
CA ARG A 386 -23.35 12.43 -6.36
C ARG A 386 -23.31 10.90 -6.53
N THR A 387 -22.11 10.32 -6.65
CA THR A 387 -21.93 8.87 -6.74
C THR A 387 -22.36 8.19 -5.43
N PHE A 388 -22.02 8.76 -4.28
CA PHE A 388 -22.43 8.27 -2.96
C PHE A 388 -23.95 8.21 -2.83
N ALA A 389 -24.65 9.31 -3.17
CA ALA A 389 -26.11 9.35 -3.09
C ALA A 389 -26.78 8.28 -3.97
N LYS A 390 -26.33 8.17 -5.22
CA LYS A 390 -26.84 7.13 -6.14
C LYS A 390 -26.54 5.71 -5.63
N THR A 391 -25.36 5.49 -5.07
CA THR A 391 -24.95 4.18 -4.57
C THR A 391 -25.70 3.82 -3.29
N ASP A 392 -25.96 4.77 -2.38
CA ASP A 392 -26.80 4.56 -1.20
C ASP A 392 -28.21 4.09 -1.58
N HIS A 393 -28.79 4.70 -2.64
CA HIS A 393 -30.10 4.26 -3.13
C HIS A 393 -30.07 2.80 -3.64
N LEU A 394 -29.02 2.42 -4.38
CA LEU A 394 -28.86 1.05 -4.87
C LEU A 394 -28.61 0.03 -3.74
N ILE A 395 -27.94 0.44 -2.67
CA ILE A 395 -27.78 -0.37 -1.46
C ILE A 395 -29.12 -0.53 -0.77
N TRP A 396 -29.88 0.56 -0.61
CA TRP A 396 -31.23 0.50 -0.05
C TRP A 396 -32.14 -0.45 -0.82
N GLN A 397 -32.16 -0.40 -2.14
CA GLN A 397 -32.91 -1.35 -2.97
C GLN A 397 -32.51 -2.82 -2.74
N ALA A 398 -31.21 -3.08 -2.54
CA ALA A 398 -30.71 -4.42 -2.27
C ALA A 398 -31.18 -4.93 -0.89
N LEU A 399 -31.15 -4.06 0.12
CA LEU A 399 -31.63 -4.36 1.48
C LEU A 399 -33.15 -4.55 1.54
N TRP A 400 -33.90 -3.73 0.79
CA TRP A 400 -35.35 -3.87 0.66
C TRP A 400 -35.72 -5.24 0.07
N ARG A 401 -35.06 -5.64 -1.01
CA ARG A 401 -35.25 -6.98 -1.61
C ARG A 401 -34.87 -8.10 -0.66
N TRP A 402 -33.79 -7.94 0.12
CA TRP A 402 -33.38 -8.90 1.14
C TRP A 402 -34.44 -9.03 2.23
N ALA A 403 -34.99 -7.94 2.73
CA ALA A 403 -36.04 -7.92 3.76
C ALA A 403 -37.37 -8.55 3.25
N ARG A 404 -37.81 -8.23 2.04
CA ARG A 404 -39.01 -8.79 1.42
C ARG A 404 -38.94 -10.32 1.26
N ARG A 405 -37.79 -10.82 0.82
CA ARG A 405 -37.60 -12.29 0.66
C ARG A 405 -37.69 -13.07 1.95
N ARG A 406 -37.42 -12.45 3.09
CA ARG A 406 -37.51 -13.10 4.42
C ARG A 406 -38.95 -13.23 4.92
N HIS A 407 -39.81 -12.39 4.43
CA HIS A 407 -41.19 -12.29 4.88
C HIS A 407 -42.15 -12.18 3.68
N PRO A 408 -42.28 -13.23 2.88
CA PRO A 408 -43.11 -13.19 1.66
C PRO A 408 -44.57 -12.89 1.94
N ASN A 409 -45.08 -13.32 3.09
CA ASN A 409 -46.47 -13.13 3.51
C ASN A 409 -46.73 -11.84 4.31
N LYS A 410 -45.76 -10.93 4.43
CA LYS A 410 -45.91 -9.65 5.16
C LYS A 410 -45.97 -8.48 4.19
N GLY A 411 -46.86 -7.53 4.44
CA GLY A 411 -47.00 -6.32 3.66
C GLY A 411 -45.81 -5.36 3.83
N GLU A 412 -45.67 -4.42 2.90
CA GLU A 412 -44.54 -3.47 2.84
C GLU A 412 -44.46 -2.57 4.09
N ARG A 413 -45.62 -2.16 4.67
CA ARG A 413 -45.66 -1.36 5.90
C ARG A 413 -45.03 -2.11 7.07
N TRP A 414 -45.31 -3.40 7.20
CA TRP A 414 -44.71 -4.24 8.25
C TRP A 414 -43.22 -4.40 8.06
N ILE A 415 -42.76 -4.65 6.81
CA ILE A 415 -41.35 -4.78 6.48
C ILE A 415 -40.60 -3.47 6.78
N LYS A 416 -41.20 -2.32 6.42
CA LYS A 416 -40.66 -1.01 6.76
C LYS A 416 -40.49 -0.86 8.27
N ALA A 417 -41.57 -1.09 9.03
CA ALA A 417 -41.54 -0.94 10.49
C ALA A 417 -40.54 -1.89 11.18
N ARG A 418 -40.33 -3.08 10.61
CA ARG A 418 -39.43 -4.11 11.19
C ARG A 418 -37.95 -3.80 10.91
N TYR A 419 -37.59 -3.31 9.71
CA TYR A 419 -36.21 -3.22 9.25
C TYR A 419 -35.69 -1.80 9.05
N PHE A 420 -36.58 -0.81 8.94
CA PHE A 420 -36.19 0.55 8.63
C PHE A 420 -36.77 1.52 9.66
N ARG A 421 -35.93 2.46 10.09
CA ARG A 421 -36.25 3.45 11.12
C ARG A 421 -35.93 4.84 10.65
N ARG A 422 -36.52 5.84 11.32
CA ARG A 422 -36.12 7.24 11.21
C ARG A 422 -34.95 7.52 12.14
N ILE A 423 -33.80 7.95 11.57
CA ILE A 423 -32.59 8.27 12.33
C ILE A 423 -32.04 9.60 11.82
N ALA A 424 -31.77 10.52 12.74
CA ALA A 424 -31.24 11.85 12.44
C ALA A 424 -32.03 12.59 11.32
N GLY A 425 -33.36 12.58 11.42
CA GLY A 425 -34.25 13.25 10.45
C GLY A 425 -34.42 12.53 9.10
N ARG A 426 -33.74 11.40 8.88
CA ARG A 426 -33.83 10.61 7.63
C ARG A 426 -34.62 9.36 7.85
N ASP A 427 -35.70 9.17 7.07
CA ASP A 427 -36.48 7.95 7.02
C ASP A 427 -35.76 6.83 6.26
N TRP A 428 -36.27 5.62 6.40
CA TRP A 428 -35.79 4.45 5.65
C TRP A 428 -34.33 4.07 5.90
N ARG A 429 -33.82 4.34 7.12
CA ARG A 429 -32.50 3.88 7.54
C ARG A 429 -32.59 2.42 7.97
N PHE A 430 -31.83 1.52 7.31
CA PHE A 430 -31.74 0.13 7.72
C PHE A 430 -31.04 0.05 9.08
N ALA A 431 -31.83 -0.24 10.13
CA ALA A 431 -31.37 -0.17 11.50
C ALA A 431 -32.18 -1.09 12.42
N ASP A 432 -31.50 -1.70 13.37
CA ASP A 432 -32.08 -2.35 14.53
C ASP A 432 -32.06 -1.41 15.74
N LYS A 433 -32.42 -1.92 16.95
CA LYS A 433 -32.55 -1.08 18.18
C LYS A 433 -31.32 -0.22 18.42
N ASP A 434 -30.13 -0.82 18.39
CA ASP A 434 -28.88 -0.20 18.80
C ASP A 434 -27.90 0.07 17.64
N LYS A 435 -28.15 -0.49 16.46
CA LYS A 435 -27.23 -0.43 15.34
C LYS A 435 -27.89 0.05 14.06
N ALA A 436 -27.20 0.92 13.34
CA ALA A 436 -27.64 1.40 12.04
C ALA A 436 -26.59 1.15 10.95
N LEU A 437 -27.07 0.86 9.75
CA LEU A 437 -26.21 0.79 8.60
C LEU A 437 -25.70 2.19 8.24
N LEU A 438 -24.40 2.30 8.02
CA LEU A 438 -23.78 3.52 7.53
C LEU A 438 -24.29 3.86 6.12
N THR A 439 -24.44 5.13 5.82
CA THR A 439 -24.66 5.63 4.47
C THR A 439 -23.38 6.26 3.95
N LEU A 440 -23.11 6.11 2.66
CA LEU A 440 -21.97 6.78 2.02
C LEU A 440 -22.08 8.30 2.09
N THR A 441 -23.30 8.83 2.00
CA THR A 441 -23.60 10.27 2.12
C THR A 441 -23.31 10.85 3.49
N SER A 442 -23.14 10.04 4.54
CA SER A 442 -22.68 10.50 5.85
C SER A 442 -21.18 10.81 5.88
N PHE A 443 -20.43 10.39 4.86
CA PHE A 443 -19.00 10.67 4.74
C PHE A 443 -18.80 11.94 3.89
N HIS A 444 -18.64 13.06 4.56
CA HIS A 444 -18.38 14.33 3.88
C HIS A 444 -17.03 14.32 3.17
N LYS A 445 -16.93 15.13 2.10
CA LYS A 445 -15.68 15.34 1.36
C LYS A 445 -14.58 15.78 2.33
N LYS A 446 -13.44 15.10 2.27
CA LYS A 446 -12.25 15.43 3.05
C LYS A 446 -11.08 15.67 2.10
N ARG A 447 -10.64 16.93 2.01
CA ARG A 447 -9.48 17.28 1.19
C ARG A 447 -8.26 16.49 1.66
N HIS A 448 -7.56 15.89 0.70
CA HIS A 448 -6.28 15.24 0.94
C HIS A 448 -5.14 16.23 0.72
N VAL A 449 -4.18 16.26 1.64
CA VAL A 449 -2.94 17.02 1.46
C VAL A 449 -1.91 16.06 0.91
N LYS A 450 -1.53 16.26 -0.36
CA LYS A 450 -0.54 15.41 -1.05
C LYS A 450 0.80 15.45 -0.32
N ILE A 451 1.47 14.31 -0.25
CA ILE A 451 2.84 14.25 0.25
C ILE A 451 3.78 15.03 -0.68
N ASP A 452 4.74 15.73 -0.09
CA ASP A 452 5.85 16.28 -0.85
C ASP A 452 6.78 15.13 -1.26
N GLY A 453 6.90 14.91 -2.55
CA GLY A 453 7.68 13.79 -3.11
C GLY A 453 9.18 13.90 -2.89
N SER A 454 9.69 15.10 -2.60
CA SER A 454 11.10 15.35 -2.31
C SER A 454 11.50 14.95 -0.88
N ARG A 455 10.53 14.80 0.01
CA ARG A 455 10.75 14.44 1.43
C ARG A 455 10.98 12.94 1.60
N ASN A 456 11.95 12.63 2.47
CA ASN A 456 12.36 11.25 2.76
C ASN A 456 12.07 10.89 4.22
N PRO A 457 11.23 9.86 4.50
CA PRO A 457 10.87 9.46 5.87
C PRO A 457 12.03 8.89 6.69
N TYR A 458 13.19 8.72 6.09
CA TYR A 458 14.43 8.29 6.76
C TYR A 458 15.41 9.44 6.96
N SER A 459 15.12 10.66 6.48
CA SER A 459 15.96 11.84 6.73
C SER A 459 15.56 12.52 8.03
N PRO A 460 16.49 12.75 8.98
CA PRO A 460 16.21 13.52 10.18
C PRO A 460 15.71 14.95 9.87
N GLU A 461 16.16 15.55 8.77
CA GLU A 461 15.75 16.88 8.31
C GLU A 461 14.24 16.96 7.98
N ASP A 462 13.61 15.81 7.68
CA ASP A 462 12.22 15.70 7.29
C ASP A 462 11.31 15.14 8.40
N GLU A 463 11.85 14.88 9.60
CA GLU A 463 11.13 14.25 10.70
C GLU A 463 9.91 15.10 11.11
N ASP A 464 10.08 16.40 11.32
CA ASP A 464 9.00 17.32 11.69
C ASP A 464 7.86 17.34 10.64
N TYR A 465 8.23 17.27 9.36
CA TYR A 465 7.23 17.21 8.28
C TYR A 465 6.37 15.95 8.37
N PHE A 466 7.00 14.78 8.59
CA PHE A 466 6.27 13.51 8.70
C PHE A 466 5.47 13.44 9.99
N ASP A 467 5.99 13.96 11.09
CA ASP A 467 5.30 14.03 12.37
C ASP A 467 4.05 14.91 12.30
N ALA A 468 4.16 16.12 11.76
CA ALA A 468 3.01 16.99 11.53
C ALA A 468 1.96 16.33 10.61
N ARG A 469 2.41 15.54 9.62
CA ARG A 469 1.51 14.81 8.72
C ARG A 469 0.78 13.65 9.44
N LEU A 470 1.47 12.92 10.29
CA LEU A 470 0.89 11.85 11.11
C LEU A 470 -0.08 12.41 12.15
N ALA A 471 0.27 13.50 12.82
CA ALA A 471 -0.60 14.20 13.77
C ALA A 471 -1.92 14.62 13.12
N ARG A 472 -1.88 15.28 11.96
CA ARG A 472 -3.09 15.65 11.19
C ARG A 472 -3.97 14.44 10.81
N LYS A 473 -3.35 13.31 10.47
CA LYS A 473 -4.10 12.07 10.19
C LYS A 473 -4.79 11.55 11.45
N MET A 474 -4.10 11.58 12.59
CA MET A 474 -4.61 11.11 13.87
C MET A 474 -5.71 12.01 14.41
N GLU A 475 -5.51 13.33 14.42
CA GLU A 475 -6.55 14.32 14.78
C GLU A 475 -7.84 14.10 13.99
N SER A 476 -7.70 13.87 12.70
CA SER A 476 -8.83 13.58 11.84
C SER A 476 -9.52 12.25 12.16
N ASP A 477 -8.80 11.25 12.65
CA ASP A 477 -9.37 9.96 13.06
C ASP A 477 -10.07 10.08 14.42
N LEU A 478 -9.55 10.91 15.29
CA LEU A 478 -10.10 11.20 16.64
C LEU A 478 -11.22 12.25 16.63
N LYS A 479 -11.51 12.90 15.49
CA LYS A 479 -12.55 13.92 15.38
C LYS A 479 -13.90 13.39 15.85
N GLY A 480 -14.51 14.09 16.83
CA GLY A 480 -15.76 13.68 17.48
C GLY A 480 -15.59 12.72 18.67
N ARG A 481 -14.38 12.29 18.97
CA ARG A 481 -14.03 11.43 20.11
C ARG A 481 -13.25 12.22 21.14
N ARG A 482 -13.89 13.20 21.80
CA ARG A 482 -13.23 14.21 22.67
C ARG A 482 -12.30 13.60 23.73
N LYS A 483 -12.74 12.56 24.45
CA LYS A 483 -11.93 11.88 25.48
C LYS A 483 -10.65 11.26 24.90
N LEU A 484 -10.75 10.59 23.74
CA LEU A 484 -9.61 9.96 23.07
C LEU A 484 -8.65 10.99 22.48
N ALA A 485 -9.16 12.07 21.91
CA ALA A 485 -8.35 13.17 21.42
C ALA A 485 -7.58 13.83 22.58
N TRP A 486 -8.27 14.11 23.69
CA TRP A 486 -7.64 14.65 24.89
C TRP A 486 -6.54 13.72 25.42
N LEU A 487 -6.80 12.43 25.57
CA LEU A 487 -5.82 11.44 26.02
C LEU A 487 -4.59 11.39 25.11
N TRP A 488 -4.81 11.41 23.79
CA TRP A 488 -3.73 11.40 22.81
C TRP A 488 -2.87 12.67 22.88
N TYR A 489 -3.47 13.85 23.04
CA TYR A 489 -2.73 15.10 23.27
C TYR A 489 -2.00 15.11 24.60
N TRP A 490 -2.65 14.64 25.67
CA TRP A 490 -2.04 14.56 27.00
C TRP A 490 -0.81 13.65 27.03
N GLN A 491 -0.81 12.58 26.25
CA GLN A 491 0.32 11.67 26.09
C GLN A 491 1.30 12.12 24.99
N GLU A 492 1.17 13.34 24.46
CA GLU A 492 2.01 13.88 23.39
C GLU A 492 2.05 12.96 22.12
N GLY A 493 1.00 12.17 21.92
CA GLY A 493 0.91 11.18 20.85
C GLY A 493 1.79 9.96 21.04
N LEU A 494 2.35 9.75 22.24
CA LEU A 494 3.23 8.62 22.55
C LEU A 494 2.51 7.55 23.39
N CYS A 495 2.90 6.30 23.23
CA CYS A 495 2.41 5.20 24.06
C CYS A 495 3.15 5.22 25.40
N PRO A 496 2.45 5.29 26.55
CA PRO A 496 3.12 5.33 27.86
C PRO A 496 3.87 4.04 28.22
N CYS A 497 3.53 2.92 27.57
CA CYS A 497 4.20 1.63 27.83
C CYS A 497 5.50 1.43 27.04
N CYS A 498 5.57 1.93 25.80
CA CYS A 498 6.70 1.68 24.92
C CYS A 498 7.24 2.94 24.23
N ASN A 499 6.72 4.09 24.57
CA ASN A 499 7.07 5.42 24.05
C ASN A 499 7.08 5.52 22.50
N GLN A 500 6.36 4.61 21.82
CA GLN A 500 6.17 4.68 20.38
C GLN A 500 5.10 5.68 20.02
N LYS A 501 5.26 6.36 18.87
CA LYS A 501 4.24 7.28 18.35
C LYS A 501 2.92 6.52 18.10
N ILE A 502 1.85 6.97 18.74
CA ILE A 502 0.49 6.47 18.52
C ILE A 502 -0.04 7.15 17.27
N THR A 503 -0.13 6.39 16.18
CA THR A 503 -0.63 6.86 14.89
C THR A 503 -1.75 5.97 14.41
N LYS A 504 -2.48 6.42 13.40
CA LYS A 504 -3.46 5.59 12.73
C LYS A 504 -2.84 4.32 12.11
N GLU A 505 -1.55 4.37 11.74
CA GLU A 505 -0.81 3.31 11.06
C GLU A 505 -0.29 2.26 12.05
N THR A 506 0.12 2.68 13.25
CA THR A 506 0.57 1.78 14.31
C THR A 506 -0.57 1.03 14.99
N GLY A 507 -1.81 1.53 14.87
CA GLY A 507 -2.92 1.06 15.67
C GLY A 507 -2.77 1.46 17.15
N TRP A 508 -3.83 1.29 17.93
CA TRP A 508 -3.82 1.58 19.36
C TRP A 508 -4.98 0.88 20.06
N HIS A 509 -4.79 0.62 21.34
CA HIS A 509 -5.81 0.10 22.24
C HIS A 509 -5.90 1.00 23.48
N ILE A 510 -7.07 1.08 24.08
CA ILE A 510 -7.28 1.77 25.34
C ILE A 510 -7.12 0.72 26.45
N HIS A 511 -6.17 0.98 27.34
CA HIS A 511 -6.07 0.25 28.58
C HIS A 511 -6.75 1.07 29.68
N HIS A 512 -7.68 0.48 30.38
CA HIS A 512 -8.23 1.01 31.62
C HIS A 512 -7.31 0.50 32.75
N VAL A 513 -6.58 1.42 33.36
CA VAL A 513 -5.77 1.17 34.56
C VAL A 513 -6.66 1.39 35.75
#